data_b6190e33582a51955fa3dcb20c12f5ce
#
_entry.id   b6190e33582a51955fa3dcb20c12f5ce
#
_cell.length_a   1.000
_cell.length_b   1.000
_cell.length_c   1.000
_cell.angle_alpha   90.00
_cell.angle_beta   90.00
_cell.angle_gamma   90.00
#
_symmetry.space_group_name_H-M   'P 1'
#
loop_
_entity.id
_entity.type
_entity.pdbx_description
1 polymer ?
#
loop_
_entity_poly.entity_id
_entity_poly.type
_entity_poly.pdbx_seq_one_letter_code
_entity_poly.pdbx_strand_id
1 'polypeptide(L)'
;MIFNGPFSDYSNEIQTVYLNSIGILGGIFEKISSGKLLFGAIISVVFLMTIVLIGVVIFLENRSPSTTAAWLLLLILLPIVGFLFYIYFGQNFKKKKLFNKKEPIDERNLDIMVERQFEKVQDSNVFYDEDIYEKKKLISLLLQNSKSPFTLNNQSEVLTNGRETFKAIFKAIHSAKEHIHVEYYILKDDKIGNILRKLLILKAHQGVEIRLIYDGLGSRNLSKYYINSLKEAGVKVAPFLPVKIPLLNSKLNYRNHRKIVVVDGKIGFIGGLNVGDEYWVGSPKLGFWRDTHFQMKGEAVYLLQYIFLMDWYFSSDSKITQYQRYFPEHREYGKELIQIAVSGPDSPWETIQQAYFTSIATAQEKIYITSPYFVPDESLLMALKTSALSGVDVRIILPDKPDHHTVFWASRSYIEDLLSAGVRVYLYKKGFVHAKILLVDGIIASVGTANMDIRSFQLNFEINALIYNKHTVERLEIDFYEDLGDSEQLFLEEFKKRPISHKIKESFARLFSPIL
;
A
#
# COMPACT_ATOMS: atom_id res chain seq x y z
N MET A 1 68.03 76.43 11.46
CA MET A 1 68.00 75.03 11.96
C MET A 1 66.64 74.50 11.80
N ILE A 2 66.48 73.62 10.87
CA ILE A 2 65.18 73.11 10.36
C ILE A 2 64.81 71.90 11.20
N PHE A 3 63.59 71.88 11.80
CA PHE A 3 63.02 70.68 12.37
C PHE A 3 62.24 69.96 11.30
N ASN A 4 62.78 68.84 10.81
CA ASN A 4 62.01 67.82 10.11
C ASN A 4 61.56 66.77 11.17
N GLY A 5 60.30 66.75 11.48
CA GLY A 5 59.68 65.78 12.38
C GLY A 5 58.87 64.71 11.63
N PRO A 6 58.63 63.55 12.24
CA PRO A 6 58.17 62.31 11.58
C PRO A 6 56.64 62.22 11.42
N PHE A 7 56.03 63.16 10.71
CA PHE A 7 54.56 63.17 10.49
C PHE A 7 54.14 62.68 9.09
N SER A 8 55.10 62.34 8.22
CA SER A 8 54.77 61.88 6.84
C SER A 8 54.39 60.38 6.78
N ASP A 9 54.85 59.57 7.73
CA ASP A 9 54.60 58.10 7.65
C ASP A 9 53.22 57.70 8.17
N TYR A 10 52.66 58.43 9.14
CA TYR A 10 51.30 58.17 9.63
C TYR A 10 50.18 58.48 8.66
N SER A 11 50.37 59.42 7.74
CA SER A 11 49.37 59.77 6.72
C SER A 11 49.21 58.67 5.65
N ASN A 12 50.32 58.00 5.29
CA ASN A 12 50.31 56.93 4.32
C ASN A 12 49.74 55.63 4.89
N GLU A 13 50.00 55.32 6.16
CA GLU A 13 49.37 54.14 6.81
C GLU A 13 47.84 54.32 6.98
N ILE A 14 47.38 55.51 7.40
CA ILE A 14 45.94 55.79 7.56
C ILE A 14 45.25 55.75 6.20
N GLN A 15 45.88 56.27 5.14
CA GLN A 15 45.33 56.23 3.79
C GLN A 15 45.24 54.80 3.23
N THR A 16 46.26 53.97 3.54
CA THR A 16 46.29 52.56 3.14
C THR A 16 45.24 51.73 3.87
N VAL A 17 45.04 51.96 5.18
CA VAL A 17 43.98 51.31 5.97
C VAL A 17 42.60 51.76 5.47
N TYR A 18 42.43 53.03 5.13
CA TYR A 18 41.14 53.55 4.64
C TYR A 18 40.79 52.99 3.23
N LEU A 19 41.76 52.90 2.33
CA LEU A 19 41.57 52.31 1.00
C LEU A 19 41.32 50.80 1.06
N ASN A 20 42.01 50.07 1.96
CA ASN A 20 41.75 48.65 2.18
C ASN A 20 40.35 48.41 2.79
N SER A 21 39.89 49.27 3.70
CA SER A 21 38.56 49.19 4.29
C SER A 21 37.44 49.45 3.27
N ILE A 22 37.63 50.39 2.35
CA ILE A 22 36.72 50.66 1.24
C ILE A 22 36.70 49.50 0.26
N GLY A 23 37.86 48.87 -0.04
CA GLY A 23 37.96 47.69 -0.89
C GLY A 23 37.23 46.46 -0.30
N ILE A 24 37.35 46.25 1.01
CA ILE A 24 36.65 45.18 1.73
C ILE A 24 35.14 45.44 1.73
N LEU A 25 34.70 46.67 2.00
CA LEU A 25 33.27 47.04 1.96
C LEU A 25 32.72 46.94 0.53
N GLY A 26 33.46 47.33 -0.48
CA GLY A 26 33.09 47.17 -1.89
C GLY A 26 32.92 45.68 -2.27
N GLY A 27 33.86 44.84 -1.90
CA GLY A 27 33.80 43.39 -2.11
C GLY A 27 32.64 42.70 -1.37
N ILE A 28 32.29 43.16 -0.16
CA ILE A 28 31.12 42.69 0.60
C ILE A 28 29.81 43.13 -0.08
N PHE A 29 29.76 44.41 -0.55
CA PHE A 29 28.58 44.93 -1.27
C PHE A 29 28.38 44.24 -2.64
N GLU A 30 29.44 43.92 -3.34
CA GLU A 30 29.41 43.20 -4.61
C GLU A 30 28.96 41.71 -4.40
N LYS A 31 29.44 41.04 -3.36
CA LYS A 31 28.97 39.71 -2.96
C LYS A 31 27.49 39.71 -2.52
N ILE A 32 27.04 40.72 -1.78
CA ILE A 32 25.64 40.87 -1.37
C ILE A 32 24.75 41.17 -2.59
N SER A 33 25.24 42.02 -3.51
CA SER A 33 24.53 42.35 -4.76
C SER A 33 24.45 41.14 -5.69
N SER A 34 25.53 40.38 -5.87
CA SER A 34 25.53 39.16 -6.68
C SER A 34 24.69 38.05 -6.07
N GLY A 35 24.70 37.93 -4.73
CA GLY A 35 23.79 37.00 -4.02
C GLY A 35 22.32 37.35 -4.20
N LYS A 36 21.95 38.61 -4.16
CA LYS A 36 20.56 39.06 -4.42
C LYS A 36 20.14 38.83 -5.87
N LEU A 37 21.03 39.07 -6.84
CA LEU A 37 20.79 38.79 -8.27
C LEU A 37 20.61 37.27 -8.51
N LEU A 38 21.46 36.43 -7.91
CA LEU A 38 21.35 34.98 -8.02
C LEU A 38 20.06 34.48 -7.39
N PHE A 39 19.68 34.99 -6.20
CA PHE A 39 18.43 34.64 -5.52
C PHE A 39 17.21 35.07 -6.35
N GLY A 40 17.21 36.27 -6.92
CA GLY A 40 16.18 36.77 -7.83
C GLY A 40 16.04 35.91 -9.09
N ALA A 41 17.15 35.49 -9.69
CA ALA A 41 17.16 34.60 -10.84
C ALA A 41 16.58 33.23 -10.51
N ILE A 42 16.93 32.63 -9.35
CA ILE A 42 16.37 31.35 -8.89
C ILE A 42 14.85 31.47 -8.70
N ILE A 43 14.36 32.52 -8.03
CA ILE A 43 12.92 32.76 -7.84
C ILE A 43 12.21 32.87 -9.19
N SER A 44 12.77 33.62 -10.14
CA SER A 44 12.18 33.81 -11.47
C SER A 44 12.09 32.48 -12.24
N VAL A 45 13.13 31.65 -12.17
CA VAL A 45 13.13 30.31 -12.78
C VAL A 45 12.07 29.40 -12.14
N VAL A 46 11.96 29.39 -10.80
CA VAL A 46 10.94 28.61 -10.09
C VAL A 46 9.55 29.08 -10.46
N PHE A 47 9.33 30.40 -10.56
CA PHE A 47 8.05 30.98 -10.95
C PHE A 47 7.67 30.59 -12.39
N LEU A 48 8.59 30.69 -13.34
CA LEU A 48 8.38 30.26 -14.72
C LEU A 48 8.06 28.75 -14.81
N MET A 49 8.80 27.93 -14.10
CA MET A 49 8.54 26.49 -14.02
C MET A 49 7.16 26.21 -13.39
N THR A 50 6.74 26.98 -12.40
CA THR A 50 5.41 26.86 -11.79
C THR A 50 4.30 27.17 -12.80
N ILE A 51 4.45 28.21 -13.63
CA ILE A 51 3.48 28.53 -14.70
C ILE A 51 3.39 27.38 -15.70
N VAL A 52 4.52 26.81 -16.12
CA VAL A 52 4.54 25.65 -17.02
C VAL A 52 3.84 24.46 -16.38
N LEU A 53 4.08 24.18 -15.08
CA LEU A 53 3.41 23.10 -14.36
C LEU A 53 1.89 23.33 -14.22
N ILE A 54 1.46 24.56 -13.99
CA ILE A 54 0.02 24.92 -14.00
C ILE A 54 -0.59 24.55 -15.35
N GLY A 55 0.08 24.90 -16.46
CA GLY A 55 -0.35 24.50 -17.79
C GLY A 55 -0.43 22.96 -17.95
N VAL A 56 0.59 22.23 -17.49
CA VAL A 56 0.61 20.76 -17.53
C VAL A 56 -0.56 20.18 -16.72
N VAL A 57 -0.80 20.67 -15.51
CA VAL A 57 -1.89 20.21 -14.62
C VAL A 57 -3.27 20.43 -15.26
N ILE A 58 -3.47 21.57 -15.92
CA ILE A 58 -4.76 21.91 -16.54
C ILE A 58 -4.98 21.13 -17.85
N PHE A 59 -3.99 21.11 -18.74
CA PHE A 59 -4.19 20.66 -20.12
C PHE A 59 -3.78 19.23 -20.42
N LEU A 60 -2.86 18.65 -19.62
CA LEU A 60 -2.30 17.33 -19.90
C LEU A 60 -2.67 16.24 -18.87
N GLU A 61 -3.13 16.64 -17.69
CA GLU A 61 -3.53 15.69 -16.65
C GLU A 61 -5.04 15.72 -16.45
N ASN A 62 -5.75 14.74 -17.02
CA ASN A 62 -7.19 14.55 -16.82
C ASN A 62 -7.50 14.09 -15.38
N ARG A 63 -7.39 14.99 -14.41
CA ARG A 63 -7.73 14.75 -13.00
C ARG A 63 -9.15 15.22 -12.69
N SER A 64 -9.67 14.77 -11.54
CA SER A 64 -10.92 15.33 -11.03
C SER A 64 -10.77 16.86 -10.83
N PRO A 65 -11.83 17.64 -11.06
CA PRO A 65 -11.77 19.11 -10.90
C PRO A 65 -11.30 19.56 -9.50
N SER A 66 -11.71 18.84 -8.45
CA SER A 66 -11.28 19.10 -7.07
C SER A 66 -9.77 18.90 -6.86
N THR A 67 -9.21 17.81 -7.40
CA THR A 67 -7.77 17.55 -7.34
C THR A 67 -6.98 18.58 -8.15
N THR A 68 -7.48 18.95 -9.32
CA THR A 68 -6.88 20.01 -10.16
C THR A 68 -6.86 21.34 -9.41
N ALA A 69 -7.98 21.75 -8.83
CA ALA A 69 -8.09 22.98 -8.04
C ALA A 69 -7.12 22.98 -6.83
N ALA A 70 -7.01 21.85 -6.12
CA ALA A 70 -6.08 21.71 -4.99
C ALA A 70 -4.62 21.90 -5.42
N TRP A 71 -4.21 21.31 -6.55
CA TRP A 71 -2.87 21.50 -7.10
C TRP A 71 -2.61 22.92 -7.56
N LEU A 72 -3.58 23.56 -8.21
CA LEU A 72 -3.47 24.97 -8.63
C LEU A 72 -3.31 25.89 -7.42
N LEU A 73 -4.12 25.73 -6.38
CA LEU A 73 -4.01 26.50 -5.15
C LEU A 73 -2.63 26.31 -4.48
N LEU A 74 -2.14 25.07 -4.39
CA LEU A 74 -0.84 24.78 -3.80
C LEU A 74 0.30 25.43 -4.61
N LEU A 75 0.27 25.33 -5.94
CA LEU A 75 1.27 25.91 -6.83
C LEU A 75 1.25 27.45 -6.83
N ILE A 76 0.06 28.07 -6.72
CA ILE A 76 -0.10 29.53 -6.71
C ILE A 76 0.28 30.11 -5.35
N LEU A 77 -0.22 29.54 -4.25
CA LEU A 77 -0.01 30.08 -2.91
C LEU A 77 1.39 29.80 -2.35
N LEU A 78 1.97 28.65 -2.69
CA LEU A 78 3.27 28.20 -2.20
C LEU A 78 4.16 27.70 -3.37
N PRO A 79 4.63 28.58 -4.27
CA PRO A 79 5.28 28.17 -5.53
C PRO A 79 6.45 27.19 -5.34
N ILE A 80 7.34 27.44 -4.38
CA ILE A 80 8.53 26.59 -4.12
C ILE A 80 8.09 25.25 -3.51
N VAL A 81 7.26 25.30 -2.49
CA VAL A 81 6.75 24.11 -1.79
C VAL A 81 5.84 23.31 -2.71
N GLY A 82 4.91 23.96 -3.39
CA GLY A 82 4.01 23.35 -4.37
C GLY A 82 4.74 22.70 -5.53
N PHE A 83 5.80 23.34 -6.06
CA PHE A 83 6.66 22.78 -7.08
C PHE A 83 7.33 21.49 -6.62
N LEU A 84 7.92 21.46 -5.43
CA LEU A 84 8.54 20.27 -4.86
C LEU A 84 7.47 19.18 -4.64
N PHE A 85 6.35 19.53 -4.02
CA PHE A 85 5.24 18.58 -3.81
C PHE A 85 4.72 18.01 -5.13
N TYR A 86 4.56 18.84 -6.16
CA TYR A 86 4.12 18.36 -7.48
C TYR A 86 5.12 17.39 -8.13
N ILE A 87 6.41 17.64 -8.03
CA ILE A 87 7.44 16.73 -8.54
C ILE A 87 7.38 15.37 -7.83
N TYR A 88 7.05 15.36 -6.52
CA TYR A 88 6.99 14.14 -5.72
C TYR A 88 5.67 13.40 -5.84
N PHE A 89 4.57 14.10 -5.81
CA PHE A 89 3.24 13.53 -5.67
C PHE A 89 2.36 13.71 -6.92
N GLY A 90 2.71 14.65 -7.80
CA GLY A 90 1.88 15.13 -8.88
C GLY A 90 2.08 14.47 -10.25
N GLN A 91 3.13 13.69 -10.51
CA GLN A 91 3.49 13.31 -11.87
C GLN A 91 2.86 11.99 -12.35
N ASN A 92 1.76 12.07 -13.13
CA ASN A 92 1.17 10.89 -13.78
C ASN A 92 1.96 10.37 -14.99
N PHE A 93 2.67 11.22 -15.75
CA PHE A 93 3.44 10.81 -16.94
C PHE A 93 4.61 9.88 -16.63
N LYS A 94 5.32 10.11 -15.52
CA LYS A 94 6.41 9.22 -15.09
C LYS A 94 5.90 7.86 -14.63
N LYS A 95 4.67 7.78 -14.09
CA LYS A 95 3.99 6.57 -13.71
C LYS A 95 3.92 5.60 -14.90
N LYS A 96 3.34 6.03 -16.03
CA LYS A 96 3.16 5.20 -17.22
C LYS A 96 4.49 4.68 -17.78
N LYS A 97 5.53 5.53 -17.85
CA LYS A 97 6.86 5.15 -18.33
C LYS A 97 7.59 4.17 -17.40
N LEU A 98 7.39 4.28 -16.08
CA LEU A 98 8.06 3.42 -15.10
C LEU A 98 7.54 1.99 -15.18
N PHE A 99 6.23 1.79 -15.41
CA PHE A 99 5.57 0.50 -15.35
C PHE A 99 5.34 -0.19 -16.70
N ASN A 100 5.62 0.47 -17.83
CA ASN A 100 5.59 -0.14 -19.16
C ASN A 100 6.59 -1.32 -19.35
N LYS A 101 7.44 -1.60 -18.35
CA LYS A 101 8.43 -2.68 -18.38
C LYS A 101 7.90 -4.03 -17.89
N LYS A 102 6.67 -4.10 -17.37
CA LYS A 102 6.08 -5.38 -17.00
C LYS A 102 5.63 -6.11 -18.28
N GLU A 103 6.47 -7.01 -18.80
CA GLU A 103 6.02 -7.96 -19.83
C GLU A 103 5.27 -9.11 -19.14
N PRO A 104 4.05 -9.41 -19.52
CA PRO A 104 3.30 -10.55 -19.00
C PRO A 104 3.97 -11.87 -19.35
N ILE A 105 4.09 -12.77 -18.38
CA ILE A 105 4.77 -14.07 -18.57
C ILE A 105 3.93 -15.01 -19.46
N ASP A 106 2.61 -14.86 -19.47
CA ASP A 106 1.69 -15.70 -20.25
C ASP A 106 0.34 -15.01 -20.48
N GLU A 107 0.38 -13.77 -20.97
CA GLU A 107 -0.81 -12.93 -21.11
C GLU A 107 -1.88 -13.58 -22.01
N ARG A 108 -1.45 -14.23 -23.10
CA ARG A 108 -2.37 -14.84 -24.05
C ARG A 108 -3.19 -15.98 -23.45
N ASN A 109 -2.59 -16.85 -22.64
CA ASN A 109 -3.32 -17.95 -22.00
C ASN A 109 -4.26 -17.42 -20.91
N LEU A 110 -3.86 -16.38 -20.19
CA LEU A 110 -4.71 -15.70 -19.22
C LEU A 110 -5.92 -15.04 -19.91
N ASP A 111 -5.70 -14.36 -21.03
CA ASP A 111 -6.78 -13.73 -21.80
C ASP A 111 -7.80 -14.77 -22.30
N ILE A 112 -7.34 -15.88 -22.89
CA ILE A 112 -8.21 -16.99 -23.34
C ILE A 112 -9.00 -17.57 -22.16
N MET A 113 -8.37 -17.73 -21.00
CA MET A 113 -9.05 -18.23 -19.81
C MET A 113 -10.14 -17.27 -19.33
N VAL A 114 -9.83 -15.98 -19.27
CA VAL A 114 -10.78 -14.92 -18.86
C VAL A 114 -11.96 -14.83 -19.83
N GLU A 115 -11.72 -14.83 -21.16
CA GLU A 115 -12.77 -14.82 -22.17
C GLU A 115 -13.73 -16.00 -22.02
N ARG A 116 -13.18 -17.22 -21.88
CA ARG A 116 -14.00 -18.43 -21.67
C ARG A 116 -14.82 -18.38 -20.38
N GLN A 117 -14.25 -17.82 -19.30
CA GLN A 117 -14.94 -17.68 -18.03
C GLN A 117 -16.01 -16.59 -18.08
N PHE A 118 -15.79 -15.52 -18.85
CA PHE A 118 -16.76 -14.46 -19.03
C PHE A 118 -18.05 -14.95 -19.71
N GLU A 119 -17.92 -15.86 -20.67
CA GLU A 119 -19.09 -16.54 -21.27
C GLU A 119 -19.81 -17.44 -20.26
N LYS A 120 -19.04 -18.19 -19.45
CA LYS A 120 -19.58 -19.15 -18.48
C LYS A 120 -20.23 -18.49 -17.26
N VAL A 121 -19.81 -17.30 -16.85
CA VAL A 121 -20.32 -16.64 -15.62
C VAL A 121 -21.82 -16.35 -15.69
N GLN A 122 -22.42 -16.37 -16.87
CA GLN A 122 -23.86 -16.20 -17.06
C GLN A 122 -24.66 -17.50 -16.82
N ASP A 123 -23.99 -18.65 -16.77
CA ASP A 123 -24.62 -19.96 -16.50
C ASP A 123 -24.56 -20.25 -14.98
N SER A 124 -25.74 -20.32 -14.35
CA SER A 124 -25.84 -20.62 -12.91
C SER A 124 -25.26 -21.97 -12.52
N ASN A 125 -25.24 -22.95 -13.46
CA ASN A 125 -24.71 -24.29 -13.18
C ASN A 125 -23.19 -24.31 -12.97
N VAL A 126 -22.48 -23.24 -13.31
CA VAL A 126 -21.03 -23.10 -13.04
C VAL A 126 -20.76 -22.92 -11.55
N PHE A 127 -21.73 -22.41 -10.80
CA PHE A 127 -21.58 -22.11 -9.39
C PHE A 127 -22.23 -23.19 -8.52
N TYR A 128 -21.57 -23.56 -7.44
CA TYR A 128 -22.05 -24.58 -6.50
C TYR A 128 -23.21 -24.09 -5.60
N ASP A 129 -23.44 -22.77 -5.54
CA ASP A 129 -24.42 -22.12 -4.68
C ASP A 129 -25.10 -20.97 -5.45
N GLU A 130 -26.43 -20.90 -5.38
CA GLU A 130 -27.23 -19.87 -6.02
C GLU A 130 -26.91 -18.46 -5.48
N ASP A 131 -26.60 -18.34 -4.20
CA ASP A 131 -26.22 -17.07 -3.58
C ASP A 131 -24.88 -16.54 -4.16
N ILE A 132 -23.99 -17.43 -4.59
CA ILE A 132 -22.76 -17.03 -5.30
C ILE A 132 -23.10 -16.50 -6.69
N TYR A 133 -24.06 -17.11 -7.40
CA TYR A 133 -24.52 -16.63 -8.69
C TYR A 133 -25.11 -15.22 -8.60
N GLU A 134 -25.80 -14.87 -7.53
CA GLU A 134 -26.29 -13.50 -7.26
C GLU A 134 -25.14 -12.46 -7.28
N LYS A 135 -23.91 -12.88 -6.96
CA LYS A 135 -22.71 -12.02 -6.97
C LYS A 135 -21.98 -12.01 -8.33
N LYS A 136 -22.56 -12.55 -9.41
CA LYS A 136 -21.96 -12.63 -10.75
C LYS A 136 -21.50 -11.28 -11.33
N LYS A 137 -22.12 -10.17 -10.94
CA LYS A 137 -21.69 -8.83 -11.36
C LYS A 137 -20.29 -8.50 -10.84
N LEU A 138 -19.99 -8.84 -9.59
CA LEU A 138 -18.67 -8.67 -9.00
C LEU A 138 -17.64 -9.60 -9.65
N ILE A 139 -18.01 -10.87 -9.87
CA ILE A 139 -17.15 -11.85 -10.53
C ILE A 139 -16.81 -11.40 -11.96
N SER A 140 -17.81 -10.93 -12.72
CA SER A 140 -17.63 -10.40 -14.08
C SER A 140 -16.76 -9.13 -14.10
N LEU A 141 -16.95 -8.24 -13.14
CA LEU A 141 -16.13 -7.03 -13.00
C LEU A 141 -14.65 -7.39 -12.87
N LEU A 142 -14.32 -8.33 -11.99
CA LEU A 142 -12.93 -8.75 -11.75
C LEU A 142 -12.33 -9.50 -12.95
N LEU A 143 -13.12 -10.25 -13.71
CA LEU A 143 -12.68 -10.83 -14.97
C LEU A 143 -12.24 -9.76 -15.96
N GLN A 144 -13.01 -8.66 -16.09
CA GLN A 144 -12.76 -7.63 -17.08
C GLN A 144 -11.69 -6.62 -16.68
N ASN A 145 -11.74 -6.11 -15.44
CA ASN A 145 -10.88 -5.00 -15.03
C ASN A 145 -9.47 -5.43 -14.64
N SER A 146 -9.29 -6.65 -14.13
CA SER A 146 -8.00 -7.14 -13.65
C SER A 146 -7.54 -8.45 -14.27
N LYS A 147 -8.31 -8.97 -15.25
CA LYS A 147 -8.06 -10.31 -15.79
C LYS A 147 -7.89 -11.35 -14.68
N SER A 148 -8.74 -11.25 -13.63
CA SER A 148 -8.71 -12.14 -12.48
C SER A 148 -9.67 -13.31 -12.70
N PRO A 149 -9.20 -14.47 -13.21
CA PRO A 149 -10.06 -15.62 -13.36
C PRO A 149 -10.55 -16.13 -12.01
N PHE A 150 -11.76 -16.64 -11.96
CA PHE A 150 -12.24 -17.38 -10.80
C PHE A 150 -11.78 -18.84 -10.86
N THR A 151 -11.48 -19.36 -9.72
CA THR A 151 -11.02 -20.74 -9.53
C THR A 151 -11.98 -21.47 -8.60
N LEU A 152 -12.23 -22.76 -8.84
CA LEU A 152 -13.31 -23.52 -8.18
C LEU A 152 -12.80 -24.63 -7.26
N ASN A 153 -11.58 -25.12 -7.49
CA ASN A 153 -11.02 -26.28 -6.81
C ASN A 153 -10.07 -25.87 -5.69
N ASN A 154 -10.56 -25.05 -4.75
CA ASN A 154 -9.73 -24.50 -3.69
C ASN A 154 -10.20 -24.94 -2.31
N GLN A 155 -9.25 -24.91 -1.38
CA GLN A 155 -9.43 -24.95 0.06
C GLN A 155 -8.62 -23.83 0.68
N SER A 156 -9.28 -22.97 1.46
CA SER A 156 -8.62 -21.95 2.26
C SER A 156 -8.69 -22.27 3.75
N GLU A 157 -7.71 -21.79 4.50
CA GLU A 157 -7.65 -21.84 5.95
C GLU A 157 -7.40 -20.43 6.47
N VAL A 158 -8.30 -19.95 7.33
CA VAL A 158 -8.15 -18.67 8.03
C VAL A 158 -7.10 -18.81 9.11
N LEU A 159 -6.07 -17.99 9.06
CA LEU A 159 -5.01 -17.93 10.05
C LEU A 159 -5.13 -16.63 10.84
N THR A 160 -5.52 -16.75 12.10
CA THR A 160 -5.77 -15.61 12.97
C THR A 160 -4.50 -15.24 13.72
N ASN A 161 -4.00 -14.03 13.48
CA ASN A 161 -2.81 -13.46 14.12
C ASN A 161 -1.47 -14.12 13.74
N GLY A 162 -0.39 -13.48 14.15
CA GLY A 162 0.96 -13.86 13.71
C GLY A 162 1.41 -15.25 14.17
N ARG A 163 0.97 -15.71 15.35
CA ARG A 163 1.42 -17.03 15.85
C ARG A 163 0.93 -18.18 14.98
N GLU A 164 -0.31 -18.18 14.57
CA GLU A 164 -0.85 -19.20 13.67
C GLU A 164 -0.23 -19.06 12.28
N THR A 165 -0.19 -17.84 11.76
CA THR A 165 0.32 -17.55 10.42
C THR A 165 1.78 -17.97 10.26
N PHE A 166 2.68 -17.55 11.17
CA PHE A 166 4.10 -17.92 11.04
C PHE A 166 4.34 -19.40 11.28
N LYS A 167 3.57 -20.07 12.15
CA LYS A 167 3.64 -21.53 12.30
C LYS A 167 3.28 -22.23 10.98
N ALA A 168 2.21 -21.81 10.33
CA ALA A 168 1.77 -22.39 9.06
C ALA A 168 2.78 -22.11 7.94
N ILE A 169 3.27 -20.88 7.80
CA ILE A 169 4.29 -20.50 6.80
C ILE A 169 5.59 -21.30 7.02
N PHE A 170 6.09 -21.37 8.25
CA PHE A 170 7.34 -22.10 8.54
C PHE A 170 7.19 -23.59 8.32
N LYS A 171 6.03 -24.18 8.64
CA LYS A 171 5.72 -25.57 8.34
C LYS A 171 5.72 -25.83 6.83
N ALA A 172 5.09 -24.96 6.05
CA ALA A 172 5.06 -25.05 4.58
C ALA A 172 6.47 -24.92 3.99
N ILE A 173 7.24 -23.90 4.40
CA ILE A 173 8.62 -23.71 3.96
C ILE A 173 9.49 -24.92 4.32
N HIS A 174 9.36 -25.47 5.53
CA HIS A 174 10.09 -26.65 5.95
C HIS A 174 9.79 -27.87 5.06
N SER A 175 8.55 -28.01 4.59
CA SER A 175 8.13 -29.12 3.71
C SER A 175 8.50 -28.95 2.24
N ALA A 176 8.98 -27.77 1.83
CA ALA A 176 9.31 -27.44 0.45
C ALA A 176 10.35 -28.40 -0.16
N LYS A 177 10.13 -28.79 -1.42
CA LYS A 177 11.00 -29.71 -2.16
C LYS A 177 11.59 -29.10 -3.43
N GLU A 178 10.89 -28.17 -4.08
CA GLU A 178 11.24 -27.64 -5.38
C GLU A 178 11.58 -26.15 -5.32
N HIS A 179 10.63 -25.32 -4.85
CA HIS A 179 10.84 -23.88 -4.80
C HIS A 179 10.06 -23.19 -3.70
N ILE A 180 10.58 -22.03 -3.27
CA ILE A 180 9.95 -21.12 -2.32
C ILE A 180 10.02 -19.71 -2.89
N HIS A 181 8.87 -19.06 -3.03
CA HIS A 181 8.74 -17.67 -3.44
C HIS A 181 8.17 -16.85 -2.30
N VAL A 182 8.87 -15.78 -1.91
CA VAL A 182 8.53 -14.95 -0.74
C VAL A 182 8.53 -13.48 -1.14
N GLU A 183 7.46 -12.78 -0.82
CA GLU A 183 7.32 -11.35 -1.08
C GLU A 183 6.70 -10.65 0.12
N TYR A 184 7.38 -9.59 0.62
CA TYR A 184 6.92 -8.81 1.75
C TYR A 184 7.19 -7.32 1.59
N TYR A 185 6.26 -6.50 2.08
CA TYR A 185 6.46 -5.06 2.21
C TYR A 185 7.49 -4.74 3.28
N ILE A 186 7.28 -5.23 4.52
CA ILE A 186 8.22 -5.08 5.62
C ILE A 186 8.81 -6.44 5.98
N LEU A 187 10.13 -6.50 5.91
CA LEU A 187 10.94 -7.61 6.41
C LEU A 187 11.93 -7.02 7.42
N LYS A 188 11.86 -7.47 8.68
CA LYS A 188 12.71 -6.98 9.76
C LYS A 188 13.83 -7.97 10.10
N ASP A 189 14.95 -7.43 10.55
CA ASP A 189 16.07 -8.19 11.11
C ASP A 189 15.89 -8.36 12.64
N ASP A 190 14.77 -8.99 13.03
CA ASP A 190 14.39 -9.29 14.40
C ASP A 190 14.29 -10.83 14.62
N LYS A 191 13.67 -11.29 15.71
CA LYS A 191 13.63 -12.74 16.02
C LYS A 191 12.89 -13.52 14.95
N ILE A 192 11.69 -13.09 14.57
CA ILE A 192 10.86 -13.76 13.55
C ILE A 192 11.53 -13.68 12.17
N GLY A 193 12.04 -12.50 11.79
CA GLY A 193 12.78 -12.34 10.53
C GLY A 193 14.02 -13.23 10.47
N ASN A 194 14.74 -13.39 11.58
CA ASN A 194 15.90 -14.28 11.64
C ASN A 194 15.54 -15.78 11.60
N ILE A 195 14.38 -16.18 12.13
CA ILE A 195 13.87 -17.55 11.98
C ILE A 195 13.58 -17.81 10.49
N LEU A 196 12.86 -16.89 9.82
CA LEU A 196 12.60 -17.00 8.38
C LEU A 196 13.91 -17.09 7.59
N ARG A 197 14.88 -16.19 7.83
CA ARG A 197 16.19 -16.19 7.17
C ARG A 197 16.91 -17.53 7.30
N LYS A 198 17.02 -18.06 8.53
CA LYS A 198 17.69 -19.34 8.81
C LYS A 198 17.00 -20.50 8.09
N LEU A 199 15.66 -20.49 8.04
CA LEU A 199 14.89 -21.54 7.38
C LEU A 199 15.07 -21.49 5.85
N LEU A 200 15.09 -20.30 5.25
CA LEU A 200 15.37 -20.13 3.82
C LEU A 200 16.79 -20.58 3.48
N ILE A 201 17.80 -20.23 4.29
CA ILE A 201 19.18 -20.69 4.11
C ILE A 201 19.27 -22.23 4.18
N LEU A 202 18.62 -22.84 5.18
CA LEU A 202 18.58 -24.30 5.32
C LEU A 202 17.99 -24.96 4.06
N LYS A 203 16.88 -24.43 3.54
CA LYS A 203 16.21 -24.98 2.34
C LYS A 203 17.04 -24.76 1.07
N ALA A 204 17.74 -23.64 0.95
CA ALA A 204 18.66 -23.39 -0.16
C ALA A 204 19.82 -24.41 -0.18
N HIS A 205 20.41 -24.72 0.99
CA HIS A 205 21.43 -25.77 1.10
C HIS A 205 20.90 -27.19 0.81
N GLN A 206 19.57 -27.39 0.91
CA GLN A 206 18.91 -28.64 0.48
C GLN A 206 18.59 -28.69 -1.02
N GLY A 207 19.00 -27.66 -1.79
CA GLY A 207 18.78 -27.58 -3.23
C GLY A 207 17.43 -26.98 -3.64
N VAL A 208 16.63 -26.48 -2.71
CA VAL A 208 15.35 -25.79 -3.01
C VAL A 208 15.66 -24.43 -3.62
N GLU A 209 15.03 -24.11 -4.77
CA GLU A 209 15.19 -22.80 -5.40
C GLU A 209 14.38 -21.73 -4.65
N ILE A 210 15.04 -20.64 -4.23
CA ILE A 210 14.40 -19.62 -3.41
C ILE A 210 14.53 -18.23 -4.06
N ARG A 211 13.39 -17.51 -4.14
CA ARG A 211 13.34 -16.11 -4.52
C ARG A 211 12.67 -15.30 -3.42
N LEU A 212 13.29 -14.18 -3.05
CA LEU A 212 12.80 -13.25 -2.06
C LEU A 212 12.68 -11.84 -2.66
N ILE A 213 11.49 -11.27 -2.63
CA ILE A 213 11.22 -9.86 -2.94
C ILE A 213 10.92 -9.13 -1.62
N TYR A 214 11.48 -7.95 -1.44
CA TYR A 214 11.12 -7.06 -0.34
C TYR A 214 11.01 -5.61 -0.84
N ASP A 215 10.10 -4.81 -0.28
CA ASP A 215 10.02 -3.39 -0.64
C ASP A 215 11.23 -2.62 -0.13
N GLY A 216 11.88 -1.87 -1.02
CA GLY A 216 13.14 -1.20 -0.70
C GLY A 216 13.01 -0.05 0.31
N LEU A 217 11.81 0.51 0.54
CA LEU A 217 11.55 1.51 1.56
C LEU A 217 10.96 0.90 2.83
N GLY A 218 9.98 0.01 2.70
CA GLY A 218 9.35 -0.68 3.82
C GLY A 218 10.36 -1.51 4.63
N SER A 219 11.33 -2.11 3.94
CA SER A 219 12.40 -2.91 4.56
C SER A 219 13.76 -2.18 4.63
N ARG A 220 13.78 -0.84 4.66
CA ARG A 220 15.01 -0.03 4.67
C ARG A 220 15.96 -0.31 5.83
N ASN A 221 15.45 -0.82 6.93
CA ASN A 221 16.23 -1.16 8.14
C ASN A 221 16.78 -2.58 8.11
N LEU A 222 16.56 -3.34 7.03
CA LEU A 222 17.10 -4.68 6.88
C LEU A 222 18.63 -4.61 6.75
N SER A 223 19.35 -5.36 7.57
CA SER A 223 20.80 -5.31 7.62
C SER A 223 21.45 -5.88 6.35
N LYS A 224 22.62 -5.36 5.99
CA LYS A 224 23.42 -5.93 4.89
C LYS A 224 23.80 -7.40 5.17
N TYR A 225 24.01 -7.74 6.44
CA TYR A 225 24.31 -9.10 6.87
C TYR A 225 23.14 -10.05 6.55
N TYR A 226 21.90 -9.63 6.83
CA TYR A 226 20.71 -10.41 6.52
C TYR A 226 20.64 -10.76 5.02
N ILE A 227 20.81 -9.74 4.17
CA ILE A 227 20.73 -9.90 2.71
C ILE A 227 21.91 -10.74 2.18
N ASN A 228 23.13 -10.46 2.64
CA ASN A 228 24.33 -11.14 2.13
C ASN A 228 24.32 -12.62 2.52
N SER A 229 23.95 -12.95 3.75
CA SER A 229 23.86 -14.36 4.20
C SER A 229 22.85 -15.20 3.38
N LEU A 230 21.73 -14.59 2.95
CA LEU A 230 20.79 -15.25 2.03
C LEU A 230 21.42 -15.47 0.65
N LYS A 231 22.09 -14.45 0.09
CA LYS A 231 22.73 -14.54 -1.23
C LYS A 231 23.88 -15.57 -1.25
N GLU A 232 24.68 -15.60 -0.20
CA GLU A 232 25.78 -16.56 -0.02
C GLU A 232 25.27 -18.02 0.02
N ALA A 233 24.08 -18.23 0.58
CA ALA A 233 23.41 -19.52 0.56
C ALA A 233 22.72 -19.87 -0.77
N GLY A 234 22.78 -18.99 -1.79
CA GLY A 234 22.18 -19.21 -3.10
C GLY A 234 20.73 -18.70 -3.25
N VAL A 235 20.18 -18.01 -2.23
CA VAL A 235 18.86 -17.38 -2.33
C VAL A 235 18.93 -16.19 -3.29
N LYS A 236 18.03 -16.14 -4.26
CA LYS A 236 17.87 -14.98 -5.16
C LYS A 236 17.08 -13.89 -4.45
N VAL A 237 17.66 -12.71 -4.28
CA VAL A 237 17.07 -11.61 -3.52
C VAL A 237 16.97 -10.36 -4.38
N ALA A 238 15.78 -9.78 -4.49
CA ALA A 238 15.53 -8.55 -5.27
C ALA A 238 14.77 -7.50 -4.44
N PRO A 239 15.27 -6.25 -4.33
CA PRO A 239 14.51 -5.17 -3.73
C PRO A 239 13.52 -4.59 -4.75
N PHE A 240 12.25 -4.46 -4.37
CA PHE A 240 11.24 -3.78 -5.18
C PHE A 240 11.38 -2.26 -5.03
N LEU A 241 11.52 -1.54 -6.14
CA LEU A 241 11.69 -0.08 -6.21
C LEU A 241 12.66 0.47 -5.15
N PRO A 242 13.94 0.07 -5.16
CA PRO A 242 14.92 0.56 -4.19
C PRO A 242 15.10 2.07 -4.30
N VAL A 243 15.12 2.75 -3.16
CA VAL A 243 15.28 4.21 -3.08
C VAL A 243 16.72 4.53 -2.72
N LYS A 244 17.53 4.94 -3.71
CA LYS A 244 18.95 5.30 -3.50
C LYS A 244 19.12 6.72 -2.97
N ILE A 245 18.31 7.68 -3.42
CA ILE A 245 18.31 9.09 -3.00
C ILE A 245 16.87 9.53 -2.77
N PRO A 246 16.42 9.70 -1.51
CA PRO A 246 15.03 10.02 -1.21
C PRO A 246 14.53 11.32 -1.87
N LEU A 247 15.35 12.38 -1.86
CA LEU A 247 14.94 13.72 -2.31
C LEU A 247 14.75 13.90 -3.83
N LEU A 248 15.08 12.95 -4.68
CA LEU A 248 15.00 13.08 -6.14
C LEU A 248 14.22 11.94 -6.82
N ASN A 249 13.53 11.09 -6.07
CA ASN A 249 12.98 9.87 -6.62
C ASN A 249 11.45 9.81 -6.51
N SER A 250 10.75 10.04 -7.63
CA SER A 250 9.28 9.88 -7.75
C SER A 250 8.77 8.46 -7.41
N LYS A 251 9.66 7.48 -7.28
CA LYS A 251 9.36 6.10 -6.85
C LYS A 251 9.00 5.98 -5.37
N LEU A 252 9.15 7.05 -4.57
CA LEU A 252 8.81 7.03 -3.14
C LEU A 252 7.34 6.74 -2.87
N ASN A 253 6.45 7.19 -3.76
CA ASN A 253 5.01 7.03 -3.58
C ASN A 253 4.49 5.62 -3.87
N TYR A 254 5.17 4.90 -4.77
CA TYR A 254 4.73 3.60 -5.24
C TYR A 254 5.40 2.51 -4.42
N ARG A 255 4.65 1.83 -3.56
CA ARG A 255 5.18 0.78 -2.69
C ARG A 255 4.60 -0.56 -3.04
N ASN A 256 5.40 -1.59 -2.94
CA ASN A 256 4.91 -2.95 -3.01
C ASN A 256 4.42 -3.38 -1.62
N HIS A 257 3.10 -3.33 -1.46
CA HIS A 257 2.47 -3.68 -0.19
C HIS A 257 1.94 -5.12 -0.16
N ARG A 258 2.21 -5.91 -1.20
CA ARG A 258 1.86 -7.33 -1.27
C ARG A 258 2.60 -8.15 -0.24
N LYS A 259 1.97 -9.22 0.25
CA LYS A 259 2.55 -10.23 1.13
C LYS A 259 2.12 -11.57 0.60
N ILE A 260 3.06 -12.25 -0.04
CA ILE A 260 2.83 -13.50 -0.74
C ILE A 260 3.91 -14.49 -0.33
N VAL A 261 3.51 -15.71 0.01
CA VAL A 261 4.41 -16.84 0.10
C VAL A 261 3.83 -17.97 -0.74
N VAL A 262 4.62 -18.53 -1.66
CA VAL A 262 4.23 -19.70 -2.44
C VAL A 262 5.28 -20.78 -2.25
N VAL A 263 4.83 -21.98 -1.93
CA VAL A 263 5.69 -23.16 -1.71
C VAL A 263 5.33 -24.24 -2.72
N ASP A 264 6.30 -24.63 -3.54
CA ASP A 264 6.19 -25.67 -4.57
C ASP A 264 5.02 -25.46 -5.56
N GLY A 265 4.51 -24.22 -5.70
CA GLY A 265 3.30 -23.92 -6.47
C GLY A 265 2.03 -24.59 -5.93
N LYS A 266 2.05 -25.19 -4.74
CA LYS A 266 0.97 -26.01 -4.16
C LYS A 266 0.31 -25.38 -2.94
N ILE A 267 1.05 -24.60 -2.18
CA ILE A 267 0.56 -23.90 -0.99
C ILE A 267 0.86 -22.43 -1.17
N GLY A 268 -0.16 -21.59 -1.03
CA GLY A 268 -0.06 -20.13 -1.10
C GLY A 268 -0.48 -19.48 0.21
N PHE A 269 0.11 -18.34 0.54
CA PHE A 269 -0.26 -17.50 1.67
C PHE A 269 -0.46 -16.07 1.22
N ILE A 270 -1.51 -15.42 1.74
CA ILE A 270 -1.86 -14.03 1.47
C ILE A 270 -2.55 -13.42 2.69
N GLY A 271 -2.33 -12.15 3.00
CA GLY A 271 -3.03 -11.45 4.08
C GLY A 271 -2.31 -10.19 4.55
N GLY A 272 -2.66 -9.70 5.73
CA GLY A 272 -2.20 -8.40 6.22
C GLY A 272 -0.82 -8.39 6.87
N LEU A 273 -0.30 -9.54 7.34
CA LEU A 273 0.91 -9.61 8.16
C LEU A 273 2.19 -9.30 7.39
N ASN A 274 3.04 -8.46 7.97
CA ASN A 274 4.45 -8.35 7.58
C ASN A 274 5.34 -9.26 8.44
N VAL A 275 6.63 -9.34 8.15
CA VAL A 275 7.60 -10.11 8.95
C VAL A 275 8.22 -9.19 10.00
N GLY A 276 7.78 -9.36 11.26
CA GLY A 276 8.25 -8.59 12.39
C GLY A 276 7.74 -9.15 13.72
N ASP A 277 8.53 -8.93 14.78
CA ASP A 277 8.23 -9.44 16.13
C ASP A 277 6.91 -8.91 16.69
N GLU A 278 6.45 -7.73 16.26
CA GLU A 278 5.16 -7.17 16.67
C GLU A 278 3.98 -8.06 16.34
N TYR A 279 4.03 -8.82 15.25
CA TYR A 279 2.98 -9.78 14.86
C TYR A 279 3.03 -11.06 15.71
N TRP A 280 4.21 -11.40 16.25
CA TRP A 280 4.41 -12.65 17.03
C TRP A 280 4.20 -12.47 18.52
N VAL A 281 4.79 -11.43 19.10
CA VAL A 281 4.78 -11.19 20.55
C VAL A 281 4.01 -9.92 20.95
N GLY A 282 3.58 -9.11 19.98
CA GLY A 282 2.99 -7.79 20.20
C GLY A 282 4.03 -6.66 20.17
N SER A 283 3.56 -5.43 20.20
CA SER A 283 4.36 -4.22 20.21
C SER A 283 4.46 -3.64 21.63
N PRO A 284 5.63 -3.23 22.11
CA PRO A 284 5.75 -2.57 23.41
C PRO A 284 4.88 -1.31 23.53
N LYS A 285 4.65 -0.60 22.41
CA LYS A 285 3.88 0.65 22.36
C LYS A 285 2.39 0.44 22.17
N LEU A 286 2.02 -0.52 21.29
CA LEU A 286 0.64 -0.70 20.82
C LEU A 286 -0.02 -1.96 21.39
N GLY A 287 0.71 -2.80 22.10
CA GLY A 287 0.19 -4.04 22.69
C GLY A 287 0.02 -5.15 21.67
N PHE A 288 -1.07 -5.90 21.80
CA PHE A 288 -1.41 -7.00 20.92
C PHE A 288 -1.61 -6.52 19.48
N TRP A 289 -1.17 -7.33 18.51
CA TRP A 289 -1.25 -6.99 17.09
C TRP A 289 -2.18 -7.98 16.39
N ARG A 290 -3.42 -7.52 16.10
CA ARG A 290 -4.47 -8.31 15.49
C ARG A 290 -4.39 -8.23 13.98
N ASP A 291 -4.23 -9.36 13.30
CA ASP A 291 -4.22 -9.43 11.84
C ASP A 291 -4.79 -10.77 11.34
N THR A 292 -5.08 -10.87 10.05
CA THR A 292 -5.62 -12.07 9.41
C THR A 292 -4.85 -12.41 8.15
N HIS A 293 -4.64 -13.72 7.95
CA HIS A 293 -3.96 -14.29 6.80
C HIS A 293 -4.73 -15.50 6.29
N PHE A 294 -4.53 -15.85 5.03
CA PHE A 294 -5.02 -17.12 4.48
C PHE A 294 -3.87 -18.04 4.09
N GLN A 295 -4.02 -19.31 4.37
CA GLN A 295 -3.34 -20.39 3.66
C GLN A 295 -4.28 -20.94 2.61
N MET A 296 -3.80 -21.10 1.38
CA MET A 296 -4.58 -21.59 0.25
C MET A 296 -3.92 -22.81 -0.38
N LYS A 297 -4.75 -23.74 -0.84
CA LYS A 297 -4.37 -24.87 -1.71
C LYS A 297 -5.36 -24.91 -2.88
N GLY A 298 -4.91 -25.35 -4.05
CA GLY A 298 -5.74 -25.42 -5.24
C GLY A 298 -5.35 -24.38 -6.28
N GLU A 299 -6.24 -24.16 -7.22
CA GLU A 299 -5.99 -23.35 -8.42
C GLU A 299 -5.69 -21.87 -8.13
N ALA A 300 -6.22 -21.31 -7.01
CA ALA A 300 -5.93 -19.93 -6.62
C ALA A 300 -4.43 -19.70 -6.35
N VAL A 301 -3.67 -20.74 -6.01
CA VAL A 301 -2.22 -20.65 -5.82
C VAL A 301 -1.50 -20.31 -7.12
N TYR A 302 -2.04 -20.71 -8.29
CA TYR A 302 -1.50 -20.32 -9.59
C TYR A 302 -1.50 -18.82 -9.80
N LEU A 303 -2.57 -18.15 -9.35
CA LEU A 303 -2.67 -16.70 -9.48
C LEU A 303 -1.67 -15.99 -8.57
N LEU A 304 -1.49 -16.47 -7.34
CA LEU A 304 -0.45 -15.95 -6.44
C LEU A 304 0.95 -16.15 -7.03
N GLN A 305 1.20 -17.34 -7.60
CA GLN A 305 2.47 -17.67 -8.26
C GLN A 305 2.72 -16.78 -9.47
N TYR A 306 1.71 -16.56 -10.31
CA TYR A 306 1.80 -15.70 -11.49
C TYR A 306 2.14 -14.25 -11.08
N ILE A 307 1.44 -13.70 -10.09
CA ILE A 307 1.67 -12.34 -9.59
C ILE A 307 3.08 -12.19 -9.03
N PHE A 308 3.54 -13.16 -8.22
CA PHE A 308 4.91 -13.18 -7.72
C PHE A 308 5.94 -13.16 -8.86
N LEU A 309 5.75 -13.97 -9.90
CA LEU A 309 6.70 -14.04 -11.02
C LEU A 309 6.74 -12.74 -11.83
N MET A 310 5.60 -12.05 -11.97
CA MET A 310 5.54 -10.72 -12.58
C MET A 310 6.30 -9.68 -11.75
N ASP A 311 6.11 -9.68 -10.45
CA ASP A 311 6.82 -8.78 -9.54
C ASP A 311 8.33 -9.11 -9.44
N TRP A 312 8.67 -10.39 -9.54
CA TRP A 312 10.07 -10.83 -9.64
C TRP A 312 10.74 -10.29 -10.91
N TYR A 313 10.10 -10.46 -12.07
CA TYR A 313 10.61 -9.95 -13.34
C TYR A 313 10.85 -8.42 -13.27
N PHE A 314 9.85 -7.69 -12.76
CA PHE A 314 9.95 -6.24 -12.59
C PHE A 314 11.09 -5.82 -11.64
N SER A 315 11.32 -6.58 -10.57
CA SER A 315 12.30 -6.22 -9.52
C SER A 315 13.72 -6.62 -9.86
N SER A 316 13.93 -7.73 -10.58
CA SER A 316 15.24 -8.32 -10.83
C SER A 316 15.76 -8.11 -12.25
N ASP A 317 14.94 -7.61 -13.18
CA ASP A 317 15.22 -7.52 -14.64
C ASP A 317 15.61 -8.90 -15.25
N SER A 318 15.26 -10.00 -14.60
CA SER A 318 15.70 -11.34 -14.95
C SER A 318 14.53 -12.14 -15.51
N LYS A 319 14.57 -12.49 -16.82
CA LYS A 319 13.56 -13.35 -17.45
C LYS A 319 13.63 -14.78 -16.91
N ILE A 320 12.46 -15.32 -16.59
CA ILE A 320 12.32 -16.72 -16.19
C ILE A 320 11.90 -17.50 -17.42
N THR A 321 12.81 -18.30 -17.97
CA THR A 321 12.60 -19.02 -19.24
C THR A 321 11.83 -20.34 -19.10
N GLN A 322 11.83 -20.94 -17.91
CA GLN A 322 11.16 -22.22 -17.65
C GLN A 322 10.13 -22.04 -16.52
N TYR A 323 9.18 -21.12 -16.73
CA TYR A 323 8.21 -20.77 -15.68
C TYR A 323 7.17 -21.88 -15.45
N GLN A 324 6.89 -22.76 -16.44
CA GLN A 324 5.88 -23.82 -16.34
C GLN A 324 6.11 -24.74 -15.13
N ARG A 325 7.36 -24.96 -14.73
CA ARG A 325 7.70 -25.80 -13.56
C ARG A 325 7.15 -25.27 -12.22
N TYR A 326 6.78 -23.98 -12.16
CA TYR A 326 6.21 -23.38 -10.96
C TYR A 326 4.69 -23.54 -10.88
N PHE A 327 4.07 -24.17 -11.88
CA PHE A 327 2.63 -24.41 -12.00
C PHE A 327 2.36 -25.91 -12.09
N PRO A 328 2.55 -26.67 -10.98
CA PRO A 328 2.27 -28.10 -10.97
C PRO A 328 0.77 -28.34 -11.11
N GLU A 329 0.39 -29.52 -11.61
CA GLU A 329 -1.02 -29.93 -11.62
C GLU A 329 -1.57 -29.93 -10.19
N HIS A 330 -2.72 -29.31 -10.00
CA HIS A 330 -3.44 -29.33 -8.73
C HIS A 330 -4.42 -30.50 -8.70
N ARG A 331 -4.48 -31.13 -7.51
CA ARG A 331 -5.59 -32.01 -7.16
C ARG A 331 -6.78 -31.15 -6.73
N GLU A 332 -7.97 -31.71 -6.80
CA GLU A 332 -9.13 -31.08 -6.15
C GLU A 332 -8.90 -31.08 -4.63
N TYR A 333 -8.91 -29.89 -4.04
CA TYR A 333 -8.75 -29.72 -2.59
C TYR A 333 -10.08 -29.39 -1.91
N GLY A 334 -11.02 -28.72 -2.60
CA GLY A 334 -12.30 -28.29 -2.08
C GLY A 334 -13.16 -27.64 -3.17
N LYS A 335 -14.22 -26.95 -2.74
CA LYS A 335 -15.21 -26.31 -3.63
C LYS A 335 -15.32 -24.81 -3.43
N GLU A 336 -14.27 -24.16 -2.92
CA GLU A 336 -14.28 -22.72 -2.73
C GLU A 336 -14.02 -22.00 -4.05
N LEU A 337 -14.91 -21.06 -4.38
CA LEU A 337 -14.66 -20.11 -5.45
C LEU A 337 -13.80 -18.97 -4.93
N ILE A 338 -12.66 -18.75 -5.58
CA ILE A 338 -11.71 -17.70 -5.21
C ILE A 338 -11.30 -16.90 -6.46
N GLN A 339 -11.26 -15.58 -6.32
CA GLN A 339 -10.61 -14.65 -7.26
C GLN A 339 -9.51 -13.90 -6.54
N ILE A 340 -8.38 -13.69 -7.21
CA ILE A 340 -7.27 -12.89 -6.67
C ILE A 340 -7.27 -11.52 -7.36
N ALA A 341 -7.76 -10.51 -6.65
CA ALA A 341 -7.78 -9.13 -7.14
C ALA A 341 -6.45 -8.44 -6.86
N VAL A 342 -5.89 -7.79 -7.86
CA VAL A 342 -4.67 -6.99 -7.74
C VAL A 342 -4.94 -5.54 -8.12
N SER A 343 -4.37 -4.61 -7.35
CA SER A 343 -4.32 -3.20 -7.68
C SER A 343 -2.88 -2.75 -7.73
N GLY A 344 -2.62 -1.74 -8.55
CA GLY A 344 -1.31 -1.14 -8.62
C GLY A 344 -1.29 0.08 -9.52
N PRO A 345 -0.26 0.91 -9.38
CA PRO A 345 -0.08 2.06 -10.25
C PRO A 345 0.20 1.69 -11.72
N ASP A 346 0.41 0.42 -12.02
CA ASP A 346 0.58 -0.15 -13.36
C ASP A 346 -0.74 -0.54 -14.03
N SER A 347 -1.83 -0.63 -13.27
CA SER A 347 -3.17 -0.89 -13.78
C SER A 347 -3.88 0.40 -14.21
N PRO A 348 -4.69 0.37 -15.29
CA PRO A 348 -5.59 1.48 -15.64
C PRO A 348 -6.81 1.56 -14.71
N TRP A 349 -7.08 0.52 -13.91
CA TRP A 349 -8.23 0.39 -13.05
C TRP A 349 -7.84 0.25 -11.60
N GLU A 350 -8.58 0.88 -10.71
CA GLU A 350 -8.51 0.69 -9.25
C GLU A 350 -9.31 -0.57 -8.85
N THR A 351 -8.81 -1.74 -9.24
CA THR A 351 -9.54 -3.01 -9.20
C THR A 351 -10.12 -3.34 -7.83
N ILE A 352 -9.31 -3.27 -6.75
CA ILE A 352 -9.76 -3.61 -5.40
C ILE A 352 -10.79 -2.59 -4.92
N GLN A 353 -10.62 -1.30 -5.24
CA GLN A 353 -11.60 -0.25 -4.92
C GLN A 353 -12.95 -0.52 -5.61
N GLN A 354 -12.91 -0.86 -6.92
CA GLN A 354 -14.12 -1.17 -7.68
C GLN A 354 -14.81 -2.44 -7.16
N ALA A 355 -14.03 -3.45 -6.75
CA ALA A 355 -14.56 -4.64 -6.11
C ALA A 355 -15.26 -4.31 -4.78
N TYR A 356 -14.64 -3.46 -3.95
CA TYR A 356 -15.21 -3.01 -2.69
C TYR A 356 -16.47 -2.19 -2.90
N PHE A 357 -16.44 -1.23 -3.84
CA PHE A 357 -17.61 -0.43 -4.20
C PHE A 357 -18.77 -1.32 -4.64
N THR A 358 -18.52 -2.27 -5.54
CA THR A 358 -19.55 -3.18 -6.04
C THR A 358 -20.11 -4.06 -4.94
N SER A 359 -19.24 -4.63 -4.08
CA SER A 359 -19.66 -5.48 -2.96
C SER A 359 -20.54 -4.70 -1.97
N ILE A 360 -20.13 -3.47 -1.62
CA ILE A 360 -20.86 -2.61 -0.68
C ILE A 360 -22.16 -2.12 -1.29
N ALA A 361 -22.16 -1.65 -2.54
CA ALA A 361 -23.35 -1.09 -3.20
C ALA A 361 -24.42 -2.16 -3.53
N THR A 362 -24.03 -3.44 -3.60
CA THR A 362 -24.96 -4.56 -3.86
C THR A 362 -25.26 -5.39 -2.62
N ALA A 363 -24.79 -4.97 -1.45
CA ALA A 363 -25.09 -5.64 -0.18
C ALA A 363 -26.57 -5.52 0.17
N GLN A 364 -27.12 -6.59 0.72
CA GLN A 364 -28.56 -6.69 1.07
C GLN A 364 -28.79 -6.77 2.58
N GLU A 365 -27.89 -7.42 3.33
CA GLU A 365 -28.09 -7.70 4.76
C GLU A 365 -27.05 -7.05 5.65
N LYS A 366 -25.75 -7.28 5.38
CA LYS A 366 -24.68 -6.87 6.29
C LYS A 366 -23.36 -6.58 5.57
N ILE A 367 -22.64 -5.59 6.09
CA ILE A 367 -21.28 -5.21 5.67
C ILE A 367 -20.43 -5.07 6.93
N TYR A 368 -19.39 -5.91 7.07
CA TYR A 368 -18.46 -5.85 8.18
C TYR A 368 -17.04 -5.55 7.66
N ILE A 369 -16.43 -4.51 8.20
CA ILE A 369 -15.12 -4.01 7.77
C ILE A 369 -14.18 -3.97 8.96
N THR A 370 -12.98 -4.51 8.79
CA THR A 370 -11.85 -4.29 9.70
C THR A 370 -10.71 -3.69 8.89
N SER A 371 -10.20 -2.52 9.29
CA SER A 371 -9.08 -1.88 8.61
C SER A 371 -8.28 -1.02 9.58
N PRO A 372 -6.92 -1.05 9.51
CA PRO A 372 -6.08 -0.16 10.33
C PRO A 372 -6.19 1.29 9.92
N TYR A 373 -6.45 1.54 8.64
CA TYR A 373 -6.58 2.87 8.05
C TYR A 373 -7.88 2.96 7.27
N PHE A 374 -8.63 4.03 7.54
CA PHE A 374 -9.92 4.27 6.92
C PHE A 374 -9.98 5.70 6.37
N VAL A 375 -9.51 5.86 5.14
CA VAL A 375 -9.49 7.12 4.40
C VAL A 375 -10.12 6.86 3.02
N PRO A 376 -11.43 6.54 3.00
CA PRO A 376 -12.12 6.20 1.76
C PRO A 376 -12.23 7.41 0.83
N ASP A 377 -12.36 7.15 -0.45
CA ASP A 377 -12.78 8.16 -1.41
C ASP A 377 -14.29 8.46 -1.28
N GLU A 378 -14.75 9.45 -2.04
CA GLU A 378 -16.16 9.85 -2.00
C GLU A 378 -17.12 8.75 -2.45
N SER A 379 -16.70 7.88 -3.38
CA SER A 379 -17.54 6.80 -3.91
C SER A 379 -17.80 5.72 -2.87
N LEU A 380 -16.75 5.26 -2.17
CA LEU A 380 -16.87 4.26 -1.10
C LEU A 380 -17.59 4.81 0.13
N LEU A 381 -17.31 6.07 0.49
CA LEU A 381 -18.02 6.73 1.59
C LEU A 381 -19.52 6.84 1.30
N MET A 382 -19.88 7.22 0.07
CA MET A 382 -21.27 7.31 -0.36
C MET A 382 -21.94 5.93 -0.36
N ALA A 383 -21.28 4.90 -0.88
CA ALA A 383 -21.81 3.53 -0.91
C ALA A 383 -22.10 3.03 0.51
N LEU A 384 -21.17 3.18 1.46
CA LEU A 384 -21.36 2.77 2.86
C LEU A 384 -22.53 3.50 3.53
N LYS A 385 -22.62 4.81 3.34
CA LYS A 385 -23.72 5.63 3.89
C LYS A 385 -25.06 5.22 3.29
N THR A 386 -25.12 5.01 1.98
CA THR A 386 -26.35 4.62 1.29
C THR A 386 -26.80 3.23 1.73
N SER A 387 -25.89 2.26 1.85
CA SER A 387 -26.20 0.91 2.33
C SER A 387 -26.78 0.96 3.77
N ALA A 388 -26.15 1.72 4.68
CA ALA A 388 -26.64 1.87 6.04
C ALA A 388 -28.02 2.55 6.10
N LEU A 389 -28.24 3.63 5.35
CA LEU A 389 -29.53 4.33 5.24
C LEU A 389 -30.62 3.45 4.60
N SER A 390 -30.25 2.45 3.79
CA SER A 390 -31.16 1.48 3.18
C SER A 390 -31.47 0.28 4.10
N GLY A 391 -30.94 0.28 5.33
CA GLY A 391 -31.23 -0.76 6.33
C GLY A 391 -30.21 -1.88 6.43
N VAL A 392 -29.12 -1.86 5.65
CA VAL A 392 -28.02 -2.83 5.75
C VAL A 392 -27.26 -2.62 7.07
N ASP A 393 -26.93 -3.71 7.78
CA ASP A 393 -26.11 -3.66 9.00
C ASP A 393 -24.65 -3.40 8.66
N VAL A 394 -24.21 -2.13 8.72
CA VAL A 394 -22.82 -1.73 8.44
C VAL A 394 -22.05 -1.53 9.73
N ARG A 395 -20.99 -2.33 9.92
CA ARG A 395 -20.09 -2.26 11.09
C ARG A 395 -18.65 -2.11 10.67
N ILE A 396 -17.91 -1.21 11.33
CA ILE A 396 -16.52 -0.93 11.03
C ILE A 396 -15.69 -0.99 12.31
N ILE A 397 -14.61 -1.79 12.33
CA ILE A 397 -13.63 -1.83 13.40
C ILE A 397 -12.37 -1.09 12.95
N LEU A 398 -11.97 -0.10 13.75
CA LEU A 398 -10.77 0.73 13.56
C LEU A 398 -9.87 0.64 14.79
N PRO A 399 -8.56 0.95 14.68
CA PRO A 399 -7.69 1.02 15.86
C PRO A 399 -8.01 2.22 16.74
N ASP A 400 -7.98 2.01 18.06
CA ASP A 400 -8.10 3.08 19.06
C ASP A 400 -6.83 3.94 19.17
N LYS A 401 -5.66 3.32 18.98
CA LYS A 401 -4.36 3.97 19.11
C LYS A 401 -3.66 4.12 17.76
N PRO A 402 -3.02 5.28 17.50
CA PRO A 402 -2.31 5.50 16.24
C PRO A 402 -0.94 4.80 16.22
N ASP A 403 -0.61 4.16 15.12
CA ASP A 403 0.77 3.91 14.70
C ASP A 403 1.33 5.10 13.90
N HIS A 404 0.47 5.72 13.06
CA HIS A 404 0.74 6.92 12.28
C HIS A 404 -0.28 8.03 12.58
N HIS A 405 0.15 9.12 13.19
CA HIS A 405 -0.72 10.18 13.67
C HIS A 405 -1.55 10.86 12.56
N THR A 406 -0.96 11.14 11.39
CA THR A 406 -1.67 11.80 10.29
C THR A 406 -2.82 10.94 9.77
N VAL A 407 -2.57 9.66 9.51
CA VAL A 407 -3.59 8.72 9.01
C VAL A 407 -4.68 8.51 10.06
N PHE A 408 -4.33 8.44 11.34
CA PHE A 408 -5.27 8.31 12.44
C PHE A 408 -6.27 9.49 12.48
N TRP A 409 -5.76 10.74 12.43
CA TRP A 409 -6.63 11.91 12.44
C TRP A 409 -7.45 12.03 11.15
N ALA A 410 -6.90 11.65 10.00
CA ALA A 410 -7.64 11.58 8.75
C ALA A 410 -8.78 10.56 8.83
N SER A 411 -8.54 9.34 9.33
CA SER A 411 -9.56 8.31 9.51
C SER A 411 -10.70 8.80 10.41
N ARG A 412 -10.38 9.44 11.52
CA ARG A 412 -11.38 9.98 12.45
C ARG A 412 -12.28 11.06 11.83
N SER A 413 -11.79 11.79 10.83
CA SER A 413 -12.58 12.84 10.18
C SER A 413 -13.79 12.34 9.39
N TYR A 414 -13.84 11.05 9.07
CA TYR A 414 -14.95 10.41 8.36
C TYR A 414 -16.00 9.80 9.31
N ILE A 415 -15.66 9.62 10.60
CA ILE A 415 -16.50 8.88 11.57
C ILE A 415 -17.85 9.60 11.80
N GLU A 416 -17.87 10.93 11.90
CA GLU A 416 -19.11 11.67 12.13
C GLU A 416 -20.11 11.51 10.98
N ASP A 417 -19.61 11.51 9.74
CA ASP A 417 -20.41 11.29 8.53
C ASP A 417 -21.02 9.87 8.52
N LEU A 418 -20.23 8.85 8.91
CA LEU A 418 -20.65 7.46 8.97
C LEU A 418 -21.70 7.23 10.08
N LEU A 419 -21.43 7.71 11.30
CA LEU A 419 -22.36 7.60 12.42
C LEU A 419 -23.70 8.28 12.13
N SER A 420 -23.66 9.44 11.43
CA SER A 420 -24.87 10.18 11.02
C SER A 420 -25.74 9.39 10.03
N ALA A 421 -25.14 8.50 9.25
CA ALA A 421 -25.85 7.62 8.31
C ALA A 421 -26.29 6.29 8.94
N GLY A 422 -26.02 6.05 10.24
CA GLY A 422 -26.38 4.82 10.93
C GLY A 422 -25.32 3.70 10.87
N VAL A 423 -24.13 3.97 10.31
CA VAL A 423 -23.01 3.02 10.36
C VAL A 423 -22.53 2.89 11.80
N ARG A 424 -22.31 1.67 12.27
CA ARG A 424 -21.77 1.40 13.60
C ARG A 424 -20.26 1.31 13.56
N VAL A 425 -19.58 2.21 14.27
CA VAL A 425 -18.11 2.29 14.30
C VAL A 425 -17.60 1.88 15.67
N TYR A 426 -16.58 1.03 15.69
CA TYR A 426 -15.98 0.45 16.88
C TYR A 426 -14.48 0.72 16.92
N LEU A 427 -13.95 1.03 18.10
CA LEU A 427 -12.52 1.25 18.33
C LEU A 427 -11.92 0.06 19.09
N TYR A 428 -11.00 -0.66 18.46
CA TYR A 428 -10.35 -1.84 19.03
C TYR A 428 -9.40 -1.46 20.17
N LYS A 429 -9.67 -1.98 21.39
CA LYS A 429 -8.99 -1.59 22.64
C LYS A 429 -7.86 -2.50 23.08
N LYS A 430 -7.90 -3.79 22.75
CA LYS A 430 -6.92 -4.78 23.22
C LYS A 430 -5.50 -4.53 22.71
N GLY A 431 -5.37 -3.81 21.58
CA GLY A 431 -4.08 -3.51 20.99
C GLY A 431 -4.21 -2.71 19.70
N PHE A 432 -3.50 -3.14 18.65
CA PHE A 432 -3.59 -2.55 17.32
C PHE A 432 -4.21 -3.55 16.33
N VAL A 433 -5.35 -3.19 15.75
CA VAL A 433 -5.94 -3.99 14.68
C VAL A 433 -5.31 -3.60 13.35
N HIS A 434 -4.73 -4.59 12.66
CA HIS A 434 -4.05 -4.40 11.37
C HIS A 434 -4.64 -5.28 10.26
N ALA A 435 -5.69 -6.05 10.55
CA ALA A 435 -6.41 -6.85 9.55
C ALA A 435 -7.09 -5.96 8.49
N LYS A 436 -7.16 -6.44 7.25
CA LYS A 436 -7.84 -5.80 6.14
C LYS A 436 -8.89 -6.78 5.62
N ILE A 437 -10.10 -6.61 6.13
CA ILE A 437 -11.21 -7.53 5.92
C ILE A 437 -12.44 -6.75 5.48
N LEU A 438 -13.12 -7.25 4.47
CA LEU A 438 -14.47 -6.87 4.09
C LEU A 438 -15.30 -8.15 4.01
N LEU A 439 -16.39 -8.23 4.78
CA LEU A 439 -17.36 -9.32 4.72
C LEU A 439 -18.71 -8.74 4.28
N VAL A 440 -19.37 -9.41 3.33
CA VAL A 440 -20.66 -8.96 2.80
C VAL A 440 -21.64 -10.12 2.70
N ASP A 441 -22.81 -9.93 3.28
CA ASP A 441 -24.00 -10.80 3.21
C ASP A 441 -23.76 -12.27 3.62
N GLY A 442 -22.71 -12.56 4.40
CA GLY A 442 -22.36 -13.93 4.77
C GLY A 442 -21.83 -14.81 3.62
N ILE A 443 -21.54 -14.22 2.45
CA ILE A 443 -21.18 -14.94 1.22
C ILE A 443 -19.82 -14.53 0.69
N ILE A 444 -19.49 -13.23 0.75
CA ILE A 444 -18.23 -12.66 0.23
C ILE A 444 -17.31 -12.33 1.39
N ALA A 445 -16.08 -12.80 1.30
CA ALA A 445 -14.96 -12.31 2.11
C ALA A 445 -13.86 -11.77 1.21
N SER A 446 -13.39 -10.55 1.48
CA SER A 446 -12.13 -10.03 0.95
C SER A 446 -11.12 -9.93 2.08
N VAL A 447 -10.01 -10.64 1.94
CA VAL A 447 -8.86 -10.55 2.87
C VAL A 447 -7.59 -10.39 2.06
N GLY A 448 -6.73 -9.48 2.47
CA GLY A 448 -5.49 -9.23 1.75
C GLY A 448 -4.65 -8.12 2.34
N THR A 449 -4.09 -7.33 1.46
CA THR A 449 -3.11 -6.31 1.86
C THR A 449 -3.65 -4.89 1.81
N ALA A 450 -4.74 -4.64 1.06
CA ALA A 450 -5.31 -3.32 0.84
C ALA A 450 -6.07 -2.80 2.05
N ASN A 451 -5.63 -1.67 2.61
CA ASN A 451 -6.41 -0.91 3.58
C ASN A 451 -7.62 -0.24 2.89
N MET A 452 -8.55 0.25 3.67
CA MET A 452 -9.67 1.07 3.19
C MET A 452 -9.22 2.53 3.03
N ASP A 453 -8.20 2.76 2.20
CA ASP A 453 -7.66 4.10 1.96
C ASP A 453 -7.27 4.33 0.49
N ILE A 454 -7.24 5.62 0.09
CA ILE A 454 -6.96 6.04 -1.28
C ILE A 454 -5.56 5.57 -1.72
N ARG A 455 -4.59 5.57 -0.79
CA ARG A 455 -3.23 5.14 -1.08
C ARG A 455 -3.15 3.67 -1.47
N SER A 456 -3.83 2.79 -0.75
CA SER A 456 -3.89 1.36 -1.07
C SER A 456 -4.57 1.12 -2.42
N PHE A 457 -5.60 1.89 -2.74
CA PHE A 457 -6.34 1.68 -3.99
C PHE A 457 -5.62 2.20 -5.24
N GLN A 458 -4.84 3.30 -5.13
CA GLN A 458 -4.31 4.03 -6.29
C GLN A 458 -2.79 4.07 -6.40
N LEU A 459 -2.06 3.95 -5.30
CA LEU A 459 -0.61 4.18 -5.26
C LEU A 459 0.21 2.94 -4.94
N ASN A 460 -0.29 2.04 -4.09
CA ASN A 460 0.41 0.84 -3.73
C ASN A 460 0.10 -0.32 -4.70
N PHE A 461 1.05 -1.25 -4.81
CA PHE A 461 0.77 -2.58 -5.33
C PHE A 461 0.14 -3.40 -4.20
N GLU A 462 -1.11 -3.76 -4.36
CA GLU A 462 -1.90 -4.50 -3.38
C GLU A 462 -2.39 -5.83 -3.97
N ILE A 463 -2.80 -6.74 -3.11
CA ILE A 463 -3.37 -8.02 -3.47
C ILE A 463 -4.40 -8.45 -2.44
N ASN A 464 -5.59 -8.83 -2.91
CA ASN A 464 -6.65 -9.36 -2.05
C ASN A 464 -7.20 -10.67 -2.65
N ALA A 465 -7.51 -11.61 -1.78
CA ALA A 465 -8.32 -12.77 -2.12
C ALA A 465 -9.79 -12.45 -1.87
N LEU A 466 -10.62 -12.59 -2.89
CA LEU A 466 -12.06 -12.60 -2.75
C LEU A 466 -12.52 -14.06 -2.74
N ILE A 467 -13.11 -14.46 -1.64
CA ILE A 467 -13.59 -15.82 -1.40
C ILE A 467 -15.10 -15.78 -1.34
N TYR A 468 -15.74 -16.61 -2.16
CA TYR A 468 -17.19 -16.75 -2.23
C TYR A 468 -17.55 -18.10 -1.61
N ASN A 469 -17.60 -18.15 -0.28
CA ASN A 469 -17.87 -19.38 0.47
C ASN A 469 -18.44 -19.06 1.84
N LYS A 470 -19.66 -19.51 2.11
CA LYS A 470 -20.37 -19.26 3.38
C LYS A 470 -19.58 -19.70 4.61
N HIS A 471 -18.99 -20.89 4.56
CA HIS A 471 -18.25 -21.43 5.70
C HIS A 471 -17.02 -20.59 6.07
N THR A 472 -16.23 -20.19 5.05
CA THR A 472 -15.07 -19.32 5.27
C THR A 472 -15.48 -17.93 5.75
N VAL A 473 -16.59 -17.38 5.23
CA VAL A 473 -17.13 -16.10 5.71
C VAL A 473 -17.61 -16.21 7.14
N GLU A 474 -18.36 -17.26 7.50
CA GLU A 474 -18.81 -17.52 8.87
C GLU A 474 -17.64 -17.60 9.85
N ARG A 475 -16.56 -18.28 9.46
CA ARG A 475 -15.34 -18.36 10.28
C ARG A 475 -14.73 -16.96 10.51
N LEU A 476 -14.72 -16.10 9.52
CA LEU A 476 -14.24 -14.72 9.65
C LEU A 476 -15.21 -13.83 10.43
N GLU A 477 -16.51 -14.08 10.34
CA GLU A 477 -17.51 -13.39 11.15
C GLU A 477 -17.35 -13.71 12.65
N ILE A 478 -17.01 -14.95 12.99
CA ILE A 478 -16.67 -15.31 14.37
C ILE A 478 -15.51 -14.45 14.87
N ASP A 479 -14.41 -14.36 14.10
CA ASP A 479 -13.27 -13.50 14.44
C ASP A 479 -13.69 -12.02 14.57
N PHE A 480 -14.58 -11.55 13.68
CA PHE A 480 -15.08 -10.17 13.71
C PHE A 480 -15.89 -9.89 14.99
N TYR A 481 -16.75 -10.83 15.42
CA TYR A 481 -17.52 -10.70 16.66
C TYR A 481 -16.63 -10.78 17.91
N GLU A 482 -15.57 -11.59 17.89
CA GLU A 482 -14.55 -11.59 18.95
C GLU A 482 -13.83 -10.22 19.02
N ASP A 483 -13.44 -9.65 17.87
CA ASP A 483 -12.83 -8.33 17.78
C ASP A 483 -13.79 -7.21 18.23
N LEU A 484 -15.11 -7.34 18.01
CA LEU A 484 -16.14 -6.44 18.56
C LEU A 484 -16.18 -6.52 20.09
N GLY A 485 -16.05 -7.71 20.68
CA GLY A 485 -15.98 -7.90 22.14
C GLY A 485 -14.78 -7.19 22.78
N ASP A 486 -13.69 -7.06 22.03
CA ASP A 486 -12.48 -6.32 22.43
C ASP A 486 -12.52 -4.82 22.03
N SER A 487 -13.67 -4.31 21.55
CA SER A 487 -13.85 -2.95 21.00
C SER A 487 -14.87 -2.12 21.75
N GLU A 488 -14.77 -0.82 21.67
CA GLU A 488 -15.73 0.17 22.20
C GLU A 488 -16.51 0.80 21.04
N GLN A 489 -17.85 0.73 21.11
CA GLN A 489 -18.71 1.37 20.12
C GLN A 489 -18.72 2.89 20.30
N LEU A 490 -18.62 3.62 19.20
CA LEU A 490 -18.79 5.06 19.17
C LEU A 490 -20.25 5.45 18.93
N PHE A 491 -20.73 6.45 19.68
CA PHE A 491 -22.06 7.01 19.50
C PHE A 491 -21.98 8.44 18.98
N LEU A 492 -22.88 8.80 18.05
CA LEU A 492 -22.87 10.10 17.37
C LEU A 492 -22.88 11.28 18.33
N GLU A 493 -23.77 11.23 19.34
CA GLU A 493 -23.96 12.33 20.28
C GLU A 493 -22.73 12.56 21.19
N GLU A 494 -22.00 11.49 21.51
CA GLU A 494 -20.75 11.56 22.25
C GLU A 494 -19.61 12.05 21.34
N PHE A 495 -19.55 11.52 20.11
CA PHE A 495 -18.51 11.88 19.15
C PHE A 495 -18.60 13.38 18.72
N LYS A 496 -19.81 13.94 18.62
CA LYS A 496 -20.00 15.37 18.36
C LYS A 496 -19.44 16.27 19.47
N LYS A 497 -19.40 15.79 20.72
CA LYS A 497 -18.88 16.54 21.88
C LYS A 497 -17.35 16.53 21.99
N ARG A 498 -16.63 15.86 21.08
CA ARG A 498 -15.17 15.81 21.11
C ARG A 498 -14.54 17.20 21.08
N PRO A 499 -13.37 17.38 21.70
CA PRO A 499 -12.70 18.69 21.80
C PRO A 499 -12.48 19.35 20.44
N ILE A 500 -12.59 20.67 20.39
CA ILE A 500 -12.35 21.46 19.16
C ILE A 500 -10.95 21.21 18.58
N SER A 501 -9.94 20.96 19.43
CA SER A 501 -8.59 20.60 19.01
C SER A 501 -8.53 19.31 18.22
N HIS A 502 -9.42 18.32 18.50
CA HIS A 502 -9.55 17.10 17.72
C HIS A 502 -10.16 17.41 16.35
N LYS A 503 -11.24 18.20 16.31
CA LYS A 503 -11.89 18.61 15.05
C LYS A 503 -10.92 19.34 14.12
N ILE A 504 -10.08 20.24 14.67
CA ILE A 504 -9.05 20.94 13.90
C ILE A 504 -8.01 19.95 13.33
N LYS A 505 -7.51 19.00 14.15
CA LYS A 505 -6.56 17.98 13.69
C LYS A 505 -7.16 17.08 12.62
N GLU A 506 -8.40 16.64 12.80
CA GLU A 506 -9.16 15.83 11.85
C GLU A 506 -9.33 16.59 10.51
N SER A 507 -9.79 17.84 10.55
CA SER A 507 -9.96 18.67 9.34
C SER A 507 -8.63 18.94 8.63
N PHE A 508 -7.57 19.23 9.37
CA PHE A 508 -6.25 19.43 8.80
C PHE A 508 -5.70 18.13 8.17
N ALA A 509 -5.82 16.99 8.87
CA ALA A 509 -5.36 15.71 8.35
C ALA A 509 -6.15 15.25 7.12
N ARG A 510 -7.46 15.57 7.04
CA ARG A 510 -8.32 15.28 5.88
C ARG A 510 -7.82 15.92 4.58
N LEU A 511 -7.13 17.04 4.64
CA LEU A 511 -6.53 17.68 3.46
C LEU A 511 -5.47 16.80 2.79
N PHE A 512 -4.85 15.88 3.55
CA PHE A 512 -3.85 14.94 3.05
C PHE A 512 -4.45 13.61 2.57
N SER A 513 -5.77 13.41 2.68
CA SER A 513 -6.44 12.17 2.24
C SER A 513 -6.04 11.68 0.84
N PRO A 514 -5.82 12.54 -0.17
CA PRO A 514 -5.43 12.08 -1.51
C PRO A 514 -4.04 11.39 -1.60
N ILE A 515 -3.23 11.49 -0.54
CA ILE A 515 -1.89 10.89 -0.49
C ILE A 515 -1.70 9.89 0.67
N LEU A 516 -2.76 9.70 1.48
CA LEU A 516 -2.83 8.78 2.61
C LEU A 516 -3.51 7.47 2.24
#